data_e4b7cc58e65edb9c49acad27c4963dae
#
_entry.id   e4b7cc58e65edb9c49acad27c4963dae
#
_cell.length_a   1.000
_cell.length_b   1.000
_cell.length_c   1.000
_cell.angle_alpha   90.00
_cell.angle_beta   90.00
_cell.angle_gamma   90.00
#
_symmetry.space_group_name_H-M   'P 1'
#
loop_
_entity.id
_entity.type
_entity.pdbx_description
1 polymer ?
#
loop_
_entity_poly.entity_id
_entity_poly.type
_entity_poly.pdbx_seq_one_letter_code
_entity_poly.pdbx_strand_id
1 'polypeptide(L)'
;MVNWKIGVLIGALATAAFTLLPFSNAGLIAATPQQSYASNVQLHAKRSSVDFVPDGDSSKLAWKQAKWAEFDNDASGNSHFPEILTRVASVWTETQIYFFFWCRYDSLNVYQGEDPKAERWQLWDRDVVEVFLNPLPERMNHYYEFEVAPNNQWIDLEIDKAKEPFNDASWNSGFAHATRIDAKNHIWTAEMRIPISSMNVSAIHPGAEWRTNFFRAAGNGGDDRRKFLAWSIIPEGKTFHVPARFGLLRLVK
;
A
#
# COMPACT_ATOMS: atom_id res chain seq x y z
N MET A 1 -65.88 23.37 31.00
CA MET A 1 -66.96 24.33 30.56
C MET A 1 -66.65 24.79 29.17
N VAL A 2 -67.61 24.75 28.36
CA VAL A 2 -67.88 25.24 26.99
C VAL A 2 -67.67 24.25 25.88
N ASN A 3 -68.80 23.64 25.57
CA ASN A 3 -69.21 23.02 24.30
C ASN A 3 -69.22 23.97 23.13
N TRP A 4 -69.15 23.49 21.90
CA TRP A 4 -70.02 23.79 20.76
C TRP A 4 -69.49 23.06 19.51
N LYS A 5 -70.23 22.28 18.94
CA LYS A 5 -71.42 22.00 18.12
C LYS A 5 -70.99 21.58 16.69
N ILE A 6 -71.58 20.51 16.36
CA ILE A 6 -71.75 19.79 15.11
C ILE A 6 -72.23 20.69 13.95
N GLY A 7 -71.65 20.52 12.76
CA GLY A 7 -72.25 20.96 11.49
C GLY A 7 -72.01 19.87 10.43
N VAL A 8 -73.11 19.15 10.14
CA VAL A 8 -73.18 18.17 9.03
C VAL A 8 -73.46 18.95 7.74
N LEU A 9 -72.58 18.73 6.73
CA LEU A 9 -72.98 19.09 5.35
C LEU A 9 -72.77 17.88 4.44
N ILE A 10 -73.89 17.44 3.87
CA ILE A 10 -74.04 16.40 2.87
C ILE A 10 -73.67 17.02 1.52
N GLY A 11 -72.78 16.44 0.76
CA GLY A 11 -72.42 16.90 -0.58
C GLY A 11 -71.90 15.75 -1.43
N ALA A 12 -72.68 15.45 -2.44
CA ALA A 12 -72.63 14.50 -3.55
C ALA A 12 -71.37 13.79 -3.92
N LEU A 13 -71.47 12.47 -4.13
CA LEU A 13 -70.54 11.59 -4.80
C LEU A 13 -70.34 11.97 -6.28
N ALA A 14 -69.13 12.21 -6.69
CA ALA A 14 -68.70 12.11 -8.07
C ALA A 14 -67.63 11.00 -8.13
N THR A 15 -67.98 9.85 -8.70
CA THR A 15 -67.06 8.74 -8.98
C THR A 15 -66.20 9.09 -10.21
N ALA A 16 -64.98 9.47 -9.97
CA ALA A 16 -63.96 9.50 -11.01
C ALA A 16 -63.16 8.19 -10.98
N ALA A 17 -63.30 7.40 -12.05
CA ALA A 17 -62.49 6.22 -12.27
C ALA A 17 -61.06 6.64 -12.61
N PHE A 18 -60.11 6.48 -11.67
CA PHE A 18 -58.71 6.58 -11.93
C PHE A 18 -58.16 5.23 -12.41
N THR A 19 -57.82 5.14 -13.69
CA THR A 19 -57.04 4.05 -14.23
C THR A 19 -55.60 4.19 -13.73
N LEU A 20 -55.20 3.32 -12.80
CA LEU A 20 -53.82 3.17 -12.35
C LEU A 20 -53.00 2.52 -13.45
N LEU A 21 -52.18 3.29 -14.15
CA LEU A 21 -51.06 2.76 -14.94
C LEU A 21 -50.00 2.24 -13.99
N PRO A 22 -49.40 1.06 -14.23
CA PRO A 22 -48.31 0.59 -13.41
C PRO A 22 -47.04 1.45 -13.72
N PHE A 23 -46.63 2.24 -12.76
CA PHE A 23 -45.29 2.81 -12.77
C PHE A 23 -44.28 1.67 -12.58
N SER A 24 -43.63 1.24 -13.65
CA SER A 24 -42.42 0.41 -13.54
C SER A 24 -41.30 1.29 -12.97
N ASN A 25 -41.05 1.18 -11.68
CA ASN A 25 -39.82 1.65 -11.08
C ASN A 25 -38.66 0.78 -11.58
N ALA A 26 -38.20 1.03 -12.79
CA ALA A 26 -36.83 0.66 -13.16
C ALA A 26 -35.91 1.59 -12.37
N GLY A 27 -35.56 1.19 -11.16
CA GLY A 27 -34.51 1.85 -10.38
C GLY A 27 -33.23 1.81 -11.20
N LEU A 28 -32.84 2.97 -11.72
CA LEU A 28 -31.49 3.20 -12.19
C LEU A 28 -30.58 2.95 -10.97
N ILE A 29 -29.98 1.76 -10.90
CA ILE A 29 -28.85 1.51 -10.04
C ILE A 29 -27.75 2.40 -10.62
N ALA A 30 -27.55 3.56 -10.00
CA ALA A 30 -26.41 4.40 -10.32
C ALA A 30 -25.16 3.54 -10.13
N ALA A 31 -24.45 3.23 -11.20
CA ALA A 31 -23.17 2.54 -11.14
C ALA A 31 -22.26 3.39 -10.24
N THR A 32 -21.80 2.79 -9.16
CA THR A 32 -20.78 3.42 -8.30
C THR A 32 -19.60 3.77 -9.20
N PRO A 33 -19.08 5.01 -9.16
CA PRO A 33 -17.92 5.38 -9.99
C PRO A 33 -16.82 4.38 -9.72
N GLN A 34 -16.34 3.70 -10.75
CA GLN A 34 -15.22 2.76 -10.62
C GLN A 34 -13.99 3.58 -10.19
N GLN A 35 -13.47 3.30 -9.01
CA GLN A 35 -12.24 3.91 -8.55
C GLN A 35 -11.12 3.58 -9.52
N SER A 36 -10.32 4.59 -9.91
CA SER A 36 -9.20 4.43 -10.84
C SER A 36 -7.90 4.84 -10.20
N TYR A 37 -6.81 4.19 -10.61
CA TYR A 37 -5.46 4.57 -10.19
C TYR A 37 -5.03 5.83 -10.92
N ALA A 38 -4.56 6.82 -10.15
CA ALA A 38 -4.19 8.14 -10.67
C ALA A 38 -2.66 8.32 -10.90
N SER A 39 -1.86 7.31 -10.54
CA SER A 39 -0.40 7.36 -10.70
C SER A 39 0.04 6.82 -12.06
N ASN A 40 1.04 7.50 -12.67
CA ASN A 40 1.65 7.10 -13.94
C ASN A 40 3.05 6.50 -13.77
N VAL A 41 3.58 6.43 -12.52
CA VAL A 41 4.91 5.82 -12.30
C VAL A 41 4.81 4.30 -12.43
N GLN A 42 5.89 3.69 -12.95
CA GLN A 42 5.93 2.23 -13.13
C GLN A 42 7.30 1.66 -12.83
N LEU A 43 7.31 0.44 -12.29
CA LEU A 43 8.50 -0.38 -12.09
C LEU A 43 8.31 -1.73 -12.78
N HIS A 44 9.36 -2.23 -13.40
CA HIS A 44 9.37 -3.56 -14.02
C HIS A 44 10.08 -4.54 -13.09
N ALA A 45 9.35 -5.52 -12.59
CA ALA A 45 9.91 -6.65 -11.86
C ALA A 45 10.35 -7.71 -12.86
N LYS A 46 11.66 -8.01 -12.91
CA LYS A 46 12.21 -9.02 -13.84
C LYS A 46 12.06 -10.42 -13.25
N ARG A 47 11.79 -11.41 -14.10
CA ARG A 47 11.74 -12.81 -13.67
C ARG A 47 13.14 -13.32 -13.31
N SER A 48 13.26 -13.94 -12.13
CA SER A 48 14.39 -14.78 -11.73
C SER A 48 14.05 -16.25 -12.00
N SER A 49 15.02 -17.03 -12.44
CA SER A 49 14.83 -18.48 -12.70
C SER A 49 14.84 -19.32 -11.43
N VAL A 50 15.29 -18.80 -10.33
CA VAL A 50 15.45 -19.51 -9.05
C VAL A 50 15.04 -18.61 -7.88
N ASP A 51 14.53 -19.24 -6.84
CA ASP A 51 14.33 -18.59 -5.56
C ASP A 51 15.67 -18.42 -4.83
N PHE A 52 15.76 -17.38 -4.02
CA PHE A 52 16.93 -17.11 -3.21
C PHE A 52 16.58 -16.59 -1.82
N VAL A 53 17.52 -16.74 -0.90
CA VAL A 53 17.35 -16.26 0.48
C VAL A 53 17.82 -14.80 0.57
N PRO A 54 17.05 -13.93 1.20
CA PRO A 54 17.49 -12.56 1.51
C PRO A 54 18.75 -12.56 2.39
N ASP A 55 19.72 -11.73 2.04
CA ASP A 55 20.94 -11.49 2.82
C ASP A 55 21.37 -10.03 2.80
N GLY A 56 20.59 -9.15 2.13
CA GLY A 56 20.86 -7.72 2.01
C GLY A 56 22.01 -7.37 1.03
N ASP A 57 22.46 -8.32 0.18
CA ASP A 57 23.54 -8.09 -0.77
C ASP A 57 23.04 -7.82 -2.18
N SER A 58 23.24 -6.60 -2.66
CA SER A 58 22.87 -6.20 -4.03
C SER A 58 23.77 -6.80 -5.13
N SER A 59 24.83 -7.51 -4.77
CA SER A 59 25.76 -8.13 -5.74
C SER A 59 25.18 -9.37 -6.44
N LYS A 60 24.06 -9.93 -5.95
CA LYS A 60 23.36 -11.04 -6.60
C LYS A 60 23.02 -10.72 -8.05
N LEU A 61 23.11 -11.74 -8.92
CA LEU A 61 22.82 -11.60 -10.34
C LEU A 61 21.40 -11.05 -10.60
N ALA A 62 20.43 -11.46 -9.79
CA ALA A 62 19.05 -10.97 -9.88
C ALA A 62 18.97 -9.44 -9.76
N TRP A 63 19.68 -8.85 -8.80
CA TRP A 63 19.69 -7.40 -8.59
C TRP A 63 20.52 -6.64 -9.62
N LYS A 64 21.62 -7.23 -10.12
CA LYS A 64 22.42 -6.64 -11.22
C LYS A 64 21.63 -6.54 -12.52
N GLN A 65 20.64 -7.39 -12.72
CA GLN A 65 19.80 -7.42 -13.92
C GLN A 65 18.45 -6.72 -13.74
N ALA A 66 18.10 -6.35 -12.51
CA ALA A 66 16.85 -5.68 -12.21
C ALA A 66 16.83 -4.24 -12.72
N LYS A 67 15.63 -3.70 -12.92
CA LYS A 67 15.41 -2.27 -13.11
C LYS A 67 15.21 -1.61 -11.76
N TRP A 68 15.87 -0.47 -11.57
CA TRP A 68 15.80 0.30 -10.34
C TRP A 68 14.96 1.55 -10.56
N ALA A 69 14.13 1.86 -9.58
CA ALA A 69 13.52 3.17 -9.42
C ALA A 69 14.25 3.92 -8.32
N GLU A 70 14.26 5.25 -8.40
CA GLU A 70 14.88 6.14 -7.42
C GLU A 70 13.86 7.16 -6.96
N PHE A 71 13.90 7.54 -5.69
CA PHE A 71 13.10 8.62 -5.15
C PHE A 71 13.78 9.27 -3.93
N ASP A 72 13.70 10.58 -3.87
CA ASP A 72 14.20 11.43 -2.79
C ASP A 72 13.19 12.54 -2.43
N ASN A 73 12.04 12.55 -3.10
CA ASN A 73 10.98 13.51 -2.85
C ASN A 73 10.21 13.15 -1.57
N ASP A 74 9.75 14.16 -0.85
CA ASP A 74 8.78 13.94 0.20
C ASP A 74 7.51 13.29 -0.35
N ALA A 75 6.69 12.74 0.54
CA ALA A 75 5.52 11.97 0.15
C ALA A 75 4.52 12.78 -0.69
N SER A 76 4.47 14.10 -0.56
CA SER A 76 3.61 14.99 -1.34
C SER A 76 4.27 15.53 -2.62
N GLY A 77 5.59 15.35 -2.79
CA GLY A 77 6.35 15.84 -3.93
C GLY A 77 6.75 17.31 -3.85
N ASN A 78 6.60 17.94 -2.68
CA ASN A 78 6.89 19.37 -2.48
C ASN A 78 8.36 19.67 -2.18
N SER A 79 9.12 18.67 -1.71
CA SER A 79 10.52 18.81 -1.31
C SER A 79 11.35 17.62 -1.78
N HIS A 80 12.67 17.80 -1.86
CA HIS A 80 13.64 16.77 -2.19
C HIS A 80 14.69 16.63 -1.10
N PHE A 81 15.10 15.39 -0.81
CA PHE A 81 16.05 15.02 0.23
C PHE A 81 17.14 14.09 -0.33
N PRO A 82 18.08 14.59 -1.18
CA PRO A 82 19.07 13.76 -1.86
C PRO A 82 20.05 13.08 -0.89
N GLU A 83 20.18 13.58 0.33
CA GLU A 83 20.98 12.98 1.39
C GLU A 83 20.42 11.64 1.89
N ILE A 84 19.12 11.40 1.68
CA ILE A 84 18.46 10.13 2.00
C ILE A 84 17.86 9.45 0.76
N LEU A 85 18.45 9.71 -0.42
CA LEU A 85 18.07 9.05 -1.67
C LEU A 85 17.82 7.56 -1.43
N THR A 86 16.69 7.09 -1.93
CA THR A 86 16.28 5.70 -1.85
C THR A 86 16.14 5.11 -3.24
N ARG A 87 16.66 3.91 -3.44
CA ARG A 87 16.50 3.11 -4.65
C ARG A 87 15.76 1.84 -4.33
N VAL A 88 14.91 1.41 -5.23
CA VAL A 88 14.17 0.16 -5.10
C VAL A 88 14.18 -0.62 -6.40
N ALA A 89 14.33 -1.94 -6.30
CA ALA A 89 14.19 -2.87 -7.41
C ALA A 89 13.27 -4.02 -7.01
N SER A 90 12.66 -4.67 -8.00
CA SER A 90 11.85 -5.85 -7.79
C SER A 90 12.19 -6.94 -8.81
N VAL A 91 12.20 -8.18 -8.34
CA VAL A 91 12.26 -9.39 -9.17
C VAL A 91 11.22 -10.39 -8.67
N TRP A 92 10.86 -11.35 -9.50
CA TRP A 92 9.86 -12.36 -9.15
C TRP A 92 10.24 -13.75 -9.67
N THR A 93 9.71 -14.79 -9.01
CA THR A 93 9.74 -16.18 -9.44
C THR A 93 8.30 -16.69 -9.54
N GLU A 94 8.09 -17.96 -9.79
CA GLU A 94 6.73 -18.54 -9.85
C GLU A 94 6.00 -18.51 -8.49
N THR A 95 6.75 -18.45 -7.40
CA THR A 95 6.22 -18.56 -6.01
C THR A 95 6.48 -17.36 -5.13
N GLN A 96 7.39 -16.47 -5.53
CA GLN A 96 7.87 -15.38 -4.70
C GLN A 96 7.91 -14.07 -5.47
N ILE A 97 7.70 -12.97 -4.75
CA ILE A 97 8.12 -11.64 -5.21
C ILE A 97 9.16 -11.09 -4.26
N TYR A 98 10.13 -10.37 -4.80
CA TYR A 98 11.26 -9.83 -4.06
C TYR A 98 11.33 -8.33 -4.25
N PHE A 99 11.73 -7.64 -3.20
CA PHE A 99 12.08 -6.22 -3.24
C PHE A 99 13.43 -6.01 -2.62
N PHE A 100 14.20 -5.10 -3.19
CA PHE A 100 15.49 -4.69 -2.65
C PHE A 100 15.53 -3.18 -2.57
N PHE A 101 15.83 -2.66 -1.38
CA PHE A 101 16.05 -1.25 -1.12
C PHE A 101 17.53 -0.96 -0.90
N TRP A 102 18.01 0.12 -1.47
CA TRP A 102 19.31 0.72 -1.21
C TRP A 102 19.06 2.16 -0.77
N CYS A 103 19.49 2.51 0.45
CA CYS A 103 19.09 3.73 1.13
C CYS A 103 20.31 4.49 1.62
N ARG A 104 20.48 5.73 1.19
CA ARG A 104 21.37 6.67 1.86
C ARG A 104 20.80 7.07 3.21
N TYR A 105 21.66 7.41 4.17
CA TYR A 105 21.24 7.95 5.45
C TYR A 105 22.25 8.94 6.04
N ASP A 106 21.77 9.89 6.81
CA ASP A 106 22.56 10.78 7.65
C ASP A 106 22.76 10.16 9.03
N SER A 107 21.66 9.76 9.66
CA SER A 107 21.60 9.07 10.94
C SER A 107 20.53 7.98 10.88
N LEU A 108 20.65 6.96 11.71
CA LEU A 108 19.68 5.89 11.84
C LEU A 108 18.96 6.00 13.18
N ASN A 109 17.65 6.02 13.12
CA ASN A 109 16.75 6.01 14.27
C ASN A 109 15.99 4.68 14.30
N VAL A 110 16.39 3.74 15.13
CA VAL A 110 15.80 2.41 15.24
C VAL A 110 15.48 2.08 16.69
N TYR A 111 14.51 1.21 16.91
CA TYR A 111 14.24 0.68 18.23
C TYR A 111 15.43 -0.15 18.73
N GLN A 112 15.75 -0.04 20.01
CA GLN A 112 16.88 -0.72 20.63
C GLN A 112 16.40 -1.82 21.56
N GLY A 113 17.20 -2.90 21.67
CA GLY A 113 17.02 -3.94 22.68
C GLY A 113 15.84 -4.88 22.46
N GLU A 114 15.24 -4.86 21.29
CA GLU A 114 14.13 -5.75 20.96
C GLU A 114 14.58 -6.92 20.06
N ASP A 115 13.85 -8.05 20.12
CA ASP A 115 14.12 -9.22 19.30
C ASP A 115 13.84 -8.91 17.81
N PRO A 116 14.85 -8.95 16.94
CA PRO A 116 14.64 -8.69 15.50
C PRO A 116 13.85 -9.80 14.78
N LYS A 117 13.53 -10.90 15.46
CA LYS A 117 12.68 -11.97 14.92
C LYS A 117 11.21 -11.78 15.23
N ALA A 118 10.88 -10.89 16.17
CA ALA A 118 9.49 -10.54 16.49
C ALA A 118 9.00 -9.39 15.63
N GLU A 119 7.73 -9.44 15.26
CA GLU A 119 7.05 -8.30 14.64
C GLU A 119 7.02 -7.12 15.61
N ARG A 120 7.21 -5.92 15.04
CA ARG A 120 7.21 -4.70 15.83
C ARG A 120 6.07 -3.78 15.39
N TRP A 121 5.01 -3.72 16.18
CA TRP A 121 3.94 -2.73 16.00
C TRP A 121 4.48 -1.30 16.11
N GLN A 122 3.99 -0.40 15.26
CA GLN A 122 4.49 0.99 15.15
C GLN A 122 5.96 1.08 14.69
N LEU A 123 6.39 0.16 13.83
CA LEU A 123 7.74 0.22 13.26
C LEU A 123 7.96 1.52 12.47
N TRP A 124 6.91 2.01 11.80
CA TRP A 124 6.87 3.28 11.08
C TRP A 124 7.21 4.53 11.93
N ASP A 125 7.22 4.44 13.26
CA ASP A 125 7.66 5.54 14.13
C ASP A 125 9.19 5.71 14.15
N ARG A 126 9.92 4.87 13.43
CA ARG A 126 11.38 4.89 13.28
C ARG A 126 11.77 4.84 11.80
N ASP A 127 13.08 4.71 11.55
CA ASP A 127 13.57 4.52 10.19
C ASP A 127 13.09 3.18 9.64
N VAL A 128 12.43 3.23 8.48
CA VAL A 128 11.83 2.06 7.85
C VAL A 128 11.71 2.26 6.35
N VAL A 129 11.79 1.19 5.57
CA VAL A 129 11.27 1.12 4.21
C VAL A 129 10.02 0.27 4.18
N GLU A 130 9.07 0.67 3.35
CA GLU A 130 7.76 0.04 3.27
C GLU A 130 7.41 -0.30 1.82
N VAL A 131 6.81 -1.47 1.64
CA VAL A 131 6.20 -1.90 0.39
C VAL A 131 4.71 -2.03 0.62
N PHE A 132 3.91 -1.20 -0.04
CA PHE A 132 2.47 -1.39 -0.12
C PHE A 132 2.16 -2.08 -1.44
N LEU A 133 1.58 -3.28 -1.40
CA LEU A 133 1.44 -4.16 -2.55
C LEU A 133 0.00 -4.64 -2.73
N ASN A 134 -0.59 -4.34 -3.88
CA ASN A 134 -1.90 -4.83 -4.28
C ASN A 134 -1.78 -5.72 -5.52
N PRO A 135 -1.80 -7.04 -5.37
CA PRO A 135 -1.75 -7.98 -6.48
C PRO A 135 -3.10 -8.17 -7.19
N LEU A 136 -4.20 -7.64 -6.61
CA LEU A 136 -5.56 -7.70 -7.12
C LEU A 136 -6.09 -6.28 -7.33
N PRO A 137 -5.66 -5.57 -8.39
CA PRO A 137 -5.92 -4.13 -8.58
C PRO A 137 -7.41 -3.75 -8.63
N GLU A 138 -8.28 -4.68 -8.97
CA GLU A 138 -9.74 -4.50 -8.93
C GLU A 138 -10.29 -4.34 -7.51
N ARG A 139 -9.54 -4.80 -6.51
CA ARG A 139 -9.82 -4.62 -5.07
C ARG A 139 -8.97 -3.49 -4.50
N MET A 140 -9.10 -2.27 -5.01
CA MET A 140 -8.21 -1.14 -4.69
C MET A 140 -7.98 -0.93 -3.19
N ASN A 141 -9.00 -1.12 -2.37
CA ASN A 141 -8.97 -0.84 -0.93
C ASN A 141 -8.51 -2.05 -0.08
N HIS A 142 -8.06 -3.13 -0.72
CA HIS A 142 -7.52 -4.32 -0.06
C HIS A 142 -6.13 -4.61 -0.62
N TYR A 143 -5.09 -4.49 0.21
CA TYR A 143 -3.69 -4.63 -0.15
C TYR A 143 -2.86 -5.06 1.05
N TYR A 144 -1.57 -5.22 0.87
CA TYR A 144 -0.65 -5.70 1.89
C TYR A 144 0.48 -4.70 2.10
N GLU A 145 0.96 -4.65 3.33
CA GLU A 145 2.05 -3.77 3.75
C GLU A 145 3.17 -4.60 4.37
N PHE A 146 4.40 -4.29 4.00
CA PHE A 146 5.60 -4.95 4.49
C PHE A 146 6.61 -3.89 4.86
N GLU A 147 7.06 -3.89 6.10
CA GLU A 147 8.02 -2.93 6.61
C GLU A 147 9.28 -3.62 7.11
N VAL A 148 10.43 -3.02 6.85
CA VAL A 148 11.72 -3.47 7.38
C VAL A 148 12.56 -2.27 7.78
N ALA A 149 13.06 -2.28 9.03
CA ALA A 149 13.95 -1.27 9.59
C ALA A 149 15.44 -1.62 9.35
N PRO A 150 16.37 -0.65 9.44
CA PRO A 150 17.80 -0.87 9.24
C PRO A 150 18.43 -1.95 10.16
N ASN A 151 17.89 -2.13 11.37
CA ASN A 151 18.32 -3.16 12.33
C ASN A 151 17.61 -4.50 12.14
N ASN A 152 16.93 -4.70 11.00
CA ASN A 152 16.22 -5.92 10.63
C ASN A 152 14.95 -6.21 11.44
N GLN A 153 14.42 -5.26 12.20
CA GLN A 153 13.05 -5.33 12.74
C GLN A 153 12.04 -5.19 11.60
N TRP A 154 10.86 -5.76 11.77
CA TRP A 154 9.90 -5.90 10.69
C TRP A 154 8.45 -5.95 11.19
N ILE A 155 7.51 -5.73 10.28
CA ILE A 155 6.10 -6.04 10.44
C ILE A 155 5.47 -6.28 9.07
N ASP A 156 4.44 -7.13 9.00
CA ASP A 156 3.55 -7.22 7.85
C ASP A 156 2.09 -7.05 8.27
N LEU A 157 1.30 -6.47 7.39
CA LEU A 157 -0.10 -6.13 7.65
C LEU A 157 -0.97 -6.49 6.44
N GLU A 158 -2.15 -7.05 6.70
CA GLU A 158 -3.23 -7.04 5.73
C GLU A 158 -4.06 -5.76 5.90
N ILE A 159 -4.23 -5.01 4.83
CA ILE A 159 -4.98 -3.76 4.82
C ILE A 159 -6.30 -3.95 4.09
N ASP A 160 -7.40 -3.78 4.80
CA ASP A 160 -8.75 -3.76 4.22
C ASP A 160 -9.50 -2.51 4.70
N LYS A 161 -9.53 -1.49 3.87
CA LYS A 161 -10.14 -0.19 4.23
C LYS A 161 -11.67 -0.25 4.42
N ALA A 162 -12.29 -1.40 4.19
CA ALA A 162 -13.69 -1.63 4.52
C ALA A 162 -13.91 -2.14 5.96
N LYS A 163 -12.83 -2.44 6.68
CA LYS A 163 -12.85 -2.93 8.07
C LYS A 163 -12.45 -1.85 9.07
N GLU A 164 -12.73 -2.09 10.35
CA GLU A 164 -12.27 -1.30 11.48
C GLU A 164 -11.81 -2.24 12.61
N PRO A 165 -10.53 -2.21 13.00
CA PRO A 165 -9.44 -1.47 12.36
C PRO A 165 -9.17 -1.97 10.93
N PHE A 166 -8.67 -1.09 10.07
CA PHE A 166 -8.45 -1.42 8.66
C PHE A 166 -7.14 -2.18 8.42
N ASN A 167 -6.26 -2.21 9.40
CA ASN A 167 -4.95 -2.86 9.38
C ASN A 167 -4.96 -4.06 10.32
N ASP A 168 -4.73 -5.25 9.77
CA ASP A 168 -4.68 -6.50 10.52
C ASP A 168 -3.22 -6.93 10.74
N ALA A 169 -2.71 -6.72 11.95
CA ALA A 169 -1.38 -7.16 12.38
C ALA A 169 -1.35 -8.64 12.85
N SER A 170 -2.49 -9.32 12.88
CA SER A 170 -2.51 -10.76 13.15
C SER A 170 -2.31 -11.61 11.89
N TRP A 171 -2.42 -10.97 10.70
CA TRP A 171 -2.08 -11.61 9.44
C TRP A 171 -0.57 -11.79 9.36
N ASN A 172 -0.13 -12.93 8.84
CA ASN A 172 1.28 -13.24 8.71
C ASN A 172 1.55 -13.84 7.33
N SER A 173 2.36 -13.17 6.55
CA SER A 173 2.72 -13.60 5.20
C SER A 173 3.79 -14.70 5.18
N GLY A 174 4.57 -14.81 6.25
CA GLY A 174 5.78 -15.60 6.26
C GLY A 174 6.88 -15.02 5.37
N PHE A 175 6.87 -13.68 5.11
CA PHE A 175 7.93 -13.08 4.32
C PHE A 175 9.27 -13.17 5.04
N ALA A 176 10.34 -13.33 4.26
CA ALA A 176 11.71 -13.33 4.76
C ALA A 176 12.40 -12.03 4.37
N HIS A 177 13.27 -11.53 5.24
CA HIS A 177 13.95 -10.25 5.04
C HIS A 177 15.37 -10.30 5.61
N ALA A 178 16.23 -9.42 5.10
CA ALA A 178 17.56 -9.20 5.63
C ALA A 178 17.99 -7.75 5.35
N THR A 179 18.77 -7.19 6.26
CA THR A 179 19.34 -5.86 6.12
C THR A 179 20.87 -5.88 6.28
N ARG A 180 21.52 -4.89 5.68
CA ARG A 180 22.95 -4.59 5.93
C ARG A 180 23.12 -3.09 6.13
N ILE A 181 24.08 -2.70 6.98
CA ILE A 181 24.46 -1.32 7.20
C ILE A 181 25.93 -1.17 6.81
N ASP A 182 26.20 -0.31 5.84
CA ASP A 182 27.56 0.18 5.51
C ASP A 182 27.75 1.56 6.15
N ALA A 183 28.21 1.54 7.39
CA ALA A 183 28.41 2.77 8.15
C ALA A 183 29.48 3.70 7.55
N LYS A 184 30.43 3.15 6.78
CA LYS A 184 31.48 3.94 6.14
C LYS A 184 30.93 4.80 5.00
N ASN A 185 30.00 4.26 4.23
CA ASN A 185 29.43 4.93 3.08
C ASN A 185 28.06 5.55 3.37
N HIS A 186 27.56 5.46 4.60
CA HIS A 186 26.23 5.90 5.01
C HIS A 186 25.13 5.31 4.14
N ILE A 187 25.16 3.99 3.97
CA ILE A 187 24.19 3.22 3.19
C ILE A 187 23.64 2.09 4.05
N TRP A 188 22.36 1.85 3.95
CA TRP A 188 21.77 0.61 4.42
C TRP A 188 20.92 -0.02 3.32
N THR A 189 20.77 -1.32 3.38
CA THR A 189 19.97 -2.10 2.42
C THR A 189 18.95 -2.95 3.13
N ALA A 190 17.82 -3.18 2.48
CA ALA A 190 16.82 -4.16 2.89
C ALA A 190 16.46 -5.03 1.69
N GLU A 191 16.43 -6.33 1.91
CA GLU A 191 16.00 -7.32 0.93
C GLU A 191 14.82 -8.10 1.50
N MET A 192 13.71 -8.18 0.75
CA MET A 192 12.48 -8.84 1.14
C MET A 192 12.14 -9.95 0.14
N ARG A 193 11.66 -11.10 0.62
CA ARG A 193 11.10 -12.20 -0.16
C ARG A 193 9.72 -12.52 0.36
N ILE A 194 8.70 -12.31 -0.46
CA ILE A 194 7.29 -12.42 -0.08
C ILE A 194 6.67 -13.59 -0.85
N PRO A 195 6.14 -14.62 -0.15
CA PRO A 195 5.40 -15.69 -0.79
C PRO A 195 4.11 -15.16 -1.44
N ILE A 196 3.90 -15.38 -2.73
CA ILE A 196 2.68 -14.89 -3.41
C ILE A 196 1.41 -15.53 -2.88
N SER A 197 1.50 -16.76 -2.40
CA SER A 197 0.37 -17.50 -1.81
C SER A 197 -0.21 -16.84 -0.57
N SER A 198 0.60 -16.03 0.16
CA SER A 198 0.12 -15.29 1.33
C SER A 198 -0.88 -14.18 0.97
N MET A 199 -0.84 -13.70 -0.27
CA MET A 199 -1.65 -12.59 -0.76
C MET A 199 -2.87 -13.01 -1.60
N ASN A 200 -3.35 -14.23 -1.40
CA ASN A 200 -4.48 -14.80 -2.17
C ASN A 200 -4.24 -14.85 -3.69
N VAL A 201 -2.97 -14.97 -4.10
CA VAL A 201 -2.57 -15.17 -5.48
C VAL A 201 -2.07 -16.59 -5.66
N SER A 202 -2.70 -17.35 -6.56
CA SER A 202 -2.35 -18.75 -6.80
C SER A 202 -1.19 -18.93 -7.80
N ALA A 203 -1.04 -17.97 -8.70
CA ALA A 203 0.03 -18.00 -9.71
C ALA A 203 0.27 -16.61 -10.27
N ILE A 204 1.51 -16.35 -10.69
CA ILE A 204 1.90 -15.16 -11.41
C ILE A 204 2.50 -15.53 -12.76
N HIS A 205 2.39 -14.62 -13.71
CA HIS A 205 2.84 -14.83 -15.09
C HIS A 205 3.45 -13.54 -15.67
N PRO A 206 4.31 -13.64 -16.68
CA PRO A 206 4.80 -12.47 -17.39
C PRO A 206 3.64 -11.66 -17.97
N GLY A 207 3.69 -10.34 -17.78
CA GLY A 207 2.63 -9.42 -18.20
C GLY A 207 1.60 -9.12 -17.11
N ALA A 208 1.64 -9.81 -15.97
CA ALA A 208 0.79 -9.44 -14.83
C ALA A 208 1.11 -8.02 -14.35
N GLU A 209 0.07 -7.30 -14.00
CA GLU A 209 0.14 -5.92 -13.52
C GLU A 209 -0.43 -5.83 -12.10
N TRP A 210 0.40 -5.45 -11.17
CA TRP A 210 0.05 -5.21 -9.79
C TRP A 210 0.13 -3.72 -9.48
N ARG A 211 -0.41 -3.30 -8.36
CA ARG A 211 -0.28 -1.93 -7.87
C ARG A 211 0.59 -1.91 -6.61
N THR A 212 1.48 -0.93 -6.55
CA THR A 212 2.43 -0.80 -5.43
C THR A 212 2.78 0.65 -5.17
N ASN A 213 3.15 0.94 -3.95
CA ASN A 213 3.92 2.12 -3.63
C ASN A 213 5.07 1.74 -2.70
N PHE A 214 6.11 2.54 -2.73
CA PHE A 214 7.27 2.39 -1.86
C PHE A 214 7.39 3.65 -1.04
N PHE A 215 7.58 3.46 0.24
CA PHE A 215 7.73 4.57 1.17
C PHE A 215 8.99 4.40 2.00
N ARG A 216 9.39 5.50 2.61
CA ARG A 216 10.45 5.53 3.60
C ARG A 216 10.12 6.57 4.65
N ALA A 217 10.19 6.17 5.92
CA ALA A 217 10.29 7.08 7.04
C ALA A 217 11.75 7.16 7.48
N ALA A 218 12.27 8.37 7.75
CA ALA A 218 13.66 8.56 8.15
C ALA A 218 13.84 9.75 9.10
N GLY A 219 14.81 9.64 9.99
CA GLY A 219 15.26 10.71 10.86
C GLY A 219 14.73 10.65 12.29
N ASN A 220 15.27 11.53 13.12
CA ASN A 220 14.97 11.61 14.54
C ASN A 220 13.95 12.69 14.87
N GLY A 221 13.16 12.47 15.92
CA GLY A 221 12.21 13.43 16.46
C GLY A 221 10.75 13.09 16.20
N GLY A 222 9.86 14.05 16.33
CA GLY A 222 8.45 13.92 15.97
C GLY A 222 8.26 14.00 14.46
N ASP A 223 7.04 13.76 13.99
CA ASP A 223 6.70 13.73 12.55
C ASP A 223 6.96 15.08 11.85
N ASP A 224 6.99 16.16 12.59
CA ASP A 224 7.36 17.49 12.10
C ASP A 224 8.85 17.64 11.70
N ARG A 225 9.71 16.72 12.15
CA ARG A 225 11.16 16.70 11.89
C ARG A 225 11.63 15.50 11.09
N ARG A 226 10.81 14.46 11.02
CA ARG A 226 11.10 13.24 10.22
C ARG A 226 10.81 13.52 8.76
N LYS A 227 11.47 12.78 7.89
CA LYS A 227 11.27 12.83 6.44
C LYS A 227 10.49 11.60 6.01
N PHE A 228 9.45 11.83 5.23
CA PHE A 228 8.59 10.79 4.68
C PHE A 228 8.66 10.84 3.17
N LEU A 229 9.25 9.82 2.56
CA LEU A 229 9.42 9.74 1.11
C LEU A 229 8.39 8.79 0.50
N ALA A 230 7.99 9.07 -0.75
CA ALA A 230 7.16 8.19 -1.55
C ALA A 230 7.66 8.09 -2.98
N TRP A 231 7.69 6.87 -3.53
CA TRP A 231 7.98 6.65 -4.94
C TRP A 231 6.88 7.20 -5.86
N SER A 232 5.63 6.94 -5.53
CA SER A 232 4.48 7.58 -6.15
C SER A 232 3.88 8.57 -5.15
N ILE A 233 3.92 9.86 -5.49
CA ILE A 233 3.47 10.94 -4.59
C ILE A 233 2.00 10.80 -4.22
N ILE A 234 1.69 11.17 -2.99
CA ILE A 234 0.33 11.19 -2.43
C ILE A 234 -0.11 12.65 -2.19
N PRO A 235 -1.41 12.94 -2.06
CA PRO A 235 -1.87 14.29 -1.74
C PRO A 235 -1.34 14.74 -0.37
N GLU A 236 -1.01 16.02 -0.26
CA GLU A 236 -0.57 16.65 0.99
C GLU A 236 -1.57 16.41 2.13
N GLY A 237 -1.07 16.22 3.35
CA GLY A 237 -1.87 15.96 4.55
C GLY A 237 -2.53 14.57 4.61
N LYS A 238 -2.18 13.66 3.70
CA LYS A 238 -2.62 12.27 3.72
C LYS A 238 -1.54 11.36 4.32
N THR A 239 -1.99 10.28 4.96
CA THR A 239 -1.13 9.15 5.33
C THR A 239 -0.71 8.37 4.07
N PHE A 240 0.19 7.40 4.20
CA PHE A 240 0.62 6.54 3.09
C PHE A 240 -0.51 5.70 2.49
N HIS A 241 -1.60 5.48 3.23
CA HIS A 241 -2.75 4.66 2.83
C HIS A 241 -3.68 5.34 1.80
N VAL A 242 -3.12 5.70 0.64
CA VAL A 242 -3.85 6.27 -0.51
C VAL A 242 -3.71 5.34 -1.72
N PRO A 243 -4.42 4.18 -1.76
CA PRO A 243 -4.21 3.17 -2.79
C PRO A 243 -4.48 3.67 -4.22
N ALA A 244 -5.34 4.67 -4.41
CA ALA A 244 -5.55 5.31 -5.71
C ALA A 244 -4.26 5.95 -6.29
N ARG A 245 -3.23 6.19 -5.47
CA ARG A 245 -1.94 6.74 -5.88
C ARG A 245 -0.86 5.67 -6.06
N PHE A 246 -1.16 4.39 -5.90
CA PHE A 246 -0.19 3.33 -6.17
C PHE A 246 0.21 3.33 -7.64
N GLY A 247 1.50 3.23 -7.90
CA GLY A 247 2.08 3.07 -9.21
C GLY A 247 1.86 1.65 -9.75
N LEU A 248 2.35 1.41 -10.95
CA LEU A 248 2.25 0.12 -11.65
C LEU A 248 3.51 -0.70 -11.42
N LEU A 249 3.35 -1.93 -10.94
CA LEU A 249 4.38 -2.96 -10.92
C LEU A 249 4.06 -3.96 -12.03
N ARG A 250 4.88 -3.97 -13.09
CA ARG A 250 4.71 -4.89 -14.21
C ARG A 250 5.69 -6.05 -14.11
N LEU A 251 5.18 -7.27 -14.10
CA LEU A 251 5.99 -8.47 -14.05
C LEU A 251 6.44 -8.85 -15.47
N VAL A 252 7.75 -8.76 -15.73
CA VAL A 252 8.33 -9.00 -17.06
C VAL A 252 9.21 -10.26 -17.07
N LYS A 253 9.49 -10.80 -18.28
CA LYS A 253 10.38 -11.97 -18.47
C LYS A 253 11.81 -11.67 -18.04
#